data_9763632c59ea5ca279b7cdb11256dccc
#
_entry.id   9763632c59ea5ca279b7cdb11256dccc
#
_cell.length_a   1.000
_cell.length_b   1.000
_cell.length_c   1.000
_cell.angle_alpha   90.00
_cell.angle_beta   90.00
_cell.angle_gamma   90.00
#
_symmetry.space_group_name_H-M   'P 1'
#
loop_
_entity.id
_entity.type
_entity.pdbx_description
1 polymer ?
#
loop_
_entity_poly.entity_id
_entity_poly.type
_entity_poly.pdbx_seq_one_letter_code
_entity_poly.pdbx_strand_id
1 'polypeptide(L)'
;VQTCALPIFRQVIIDQYGFDQPLYMQYFMWLGNAVRGNFGNSVSDNRLVLSVVSEALHNTLILALGASVFAFLLSILIGVYSSYRPNSIFSWIGTVFGIGGISIPNYCLSLILIGIFSVTLRLLPSTGMYTSGDYTFSSLIQHLILPAIAAGP
;
A
#
# COMPACT_ATOMS: atom_id res chain seq x y z
N VAL A 1 -40.65 -3.59 -14.68
CA VAL A 1 -40.57 -2.84 -13.41
C VAL A 1 -39.22 -2.14 -13.22
N GLN A 2 -38.15 -2.54 -13.95
CA GLN A 2 -36.78 -1.97 -13.79
C GLN A 2 -36.55 -0.64 -14.55
N THR A 3 -37.35 -0.28 -15.51
CA THR A 3 -37.15 0.92 -16.38
C THR A 3 -37.50 2.25 -15.73
N CYS A 4 -38.25 2.27 -14.63
CA CYS A 4 -38.68 3.52 -13.99
C CYS A 4 -37.74 4.01 -12.88
N ALA A 5 -36.88 3.13 -12.33
CA ALA A 5 -35.93 3.48 -11.26
C ALA A 5 -34.69 4.20 -11.80
N LEU A 6 -34.26 3.89 -13.02
CA LEU A 6 -33.07 4.46 -13.65
C LEU A 6 -33.07 5.98 -13.80
N PRO A 7 -34.16 6.62 -14.30
CA PRO A 7 -34.20 8.07 -14.44
C PRO A 7 -34.23 8.80 -13.09
N ILE A 8 -34.90 8.23 -12.07
CA ILE A 8 -34.98 8.81 -10.73
C ILE A 8 -33.60 8.75 -10.06
N PHE A 9 -32.92 7.61 -10.14
CA PHE A 9 -31.57 7.44 -9.59
C PHE A 9 -30.56 8.35 -10.29
N ARG A 10 -30.65 8.51 -11.60
CA ARG A 10 -29.82 9.46 -12.36
C ARG A 10 -30.03 10.89 -11.90
N GLN A 11 -31.27 11.31 -11.70
CA GLN A 11 -31.63 12.67 -11.28
C GLN A 11 -31.07 12.95 -9.88
N VAL A 12 -31.21 12.02 -8.95
CA VAL A 12 -30.67 12.13 -7.60
C VAL A 12 -29.15 12.32 -7.61
N ILE A 13 -28.43 11.59 -8.48
CA ILE A 13 -26.97 11.74 -8.61
C ILE A 13 -26.62 13.11 -9.20
N ILE A 14 -27.32 13.55 -10.22
CA ILE A 14 -27.12 14.88 -10.86
C ILE A 14 -27.29 15.98 -9.82
N ASP A 15 -28.38 15.94 -9.06
CA ASP A 15 -28.70 16.94 -8.03
C ASP A 15 -27.70 16.87 -6.85
N GLN A 16 -27.30 15.68 -6.44
CA GLN A 16 -26.38 15.49 -5.31
C GLN A 16 -24.95 15.96 -5.61
N TYR A 17 -24.49 15.78 -6.84
CA TYR A 17 -23.12 16.12 -7.25
C TYR A 17 -23.04 17.41 -8.08
N GLY A 18 -24.17 18.05 -8.38
CA GLY A 18 -24.21 19.31 -9.12
C GLY A 18 -23.74 19.19 -10.56
N PHE A 19 -23.99 18.04 -11.21
CA PHE A 19 -23.55 17.81 -12.60
C PHE A 19 -24.26 18.69 -13.63
N ASP A 20 -25.31 19.40 -13.24
CA ASP A 20 -25.98 20.40 -14.07
C ASP A 20 -25.22 21.72 -14.17
N GLN A 21 -24.23 21.92 -13.28
CA GLN A 21 -23.44 23.14 -13.23
C GLN A 21 -22.27 23.11 -14.24
N PRO A 22 -21.80 24.28 -14.73
CA PRO A 22 -20.59 24.36 -15.53
C PRO A 22 -19.39 23.72 -14.82
N LEU A 23 -18.47 23.09 -15.57
CA LEU A 23 -17.33 22.34 -15.04
C LEU A 23 -16.47 23.13 -14.04
N TYR A 24 -16.27 24.43 -14.29
CA TYR A 24 -15.52 25.28 -13.35
C TYR A 24 -16.24 25.44 -12.01
N MET A 25 -17.56 25.50 -12.01
CA MET A 25 -18.37 25.61 -10.79
C MET A 25 -18.33 24.31 -9.98
N GLN A 26 -18.44 23.17 -10.66
CA GLN A 26 -18.29 21.85 -10.04
C GLN A 26 -16.91 21.72 -9.36
N TYR A 27 -15.84 22.16 -10.04
CA TYR A 27 -14.49 22.14 -9.49
C TYR A 27 -14.37 22.99 -8.22
N PHE A 28 -14.85 24.23 -8.24
CA PHE A 28 -14.76 25.11 -7.07
C PHE A 28 -15.63 24.64 -5.90
N MET A 29 -16.83 24.09 -6.17
CA MET A 29 -17.64 23.48 -5.11
C MET A 29 -16.96 22.25 -4.50
N TRP A 30 -16.40 21.37 -5.33
CA TRP A 30 -15.64 20.23 -4.86
C TRP A 30 -14.42 20.66 -4.05
N LEU A 31 -13.64 21.62 -4.54
CA LEU A 31 -12.47 22.15 -3.86
C LEU A 31 -12.84 22.77 -2.51
N GLY A 32 -13.91 23.54 -2.45
CA GLY A 32 -14.42 24.14 -1.21
C GLY A 32 -14.82 23.09 -0.17
N ASN A 33 -15.42 21.99 -0.60
CA ASN A 33 -15.75 20.85 0.25
C ASN A 33 -14.49 20.10 0.71
N ALA A 34 -13.56 19.85 -0.22
CA ALA A 34 -12.29 19.16 0.05
C ALA A 34 -11.43 19.91 1.10
N VAL A 35 -11.33 21.23 0.98
CA VAL A 35 -10.60 22.07 1.96
C VAL A 35 -11.24 22.01 3.37
N ARG A 36 -12.54 21.79 3.44
CA ARG A 36 -13.27 21.59 4.72
C ARG A 36 -13.20 20.14 5.22
N GLY A 37 -12.48 19.25 4.54
CA GLY A 37 -12.37 17.84 4.89
C GLY A 37 -13.57 16.97 4.44
N ASN A 38 -14.49 17.53 3.66
CA ASN A 38 -15.63 16.79 3.12
C ASN A 38 -15.30 16.31 1.70
N PHE A 39 -14.82 15.08 1.58
CA PHE A 39 -14.51 14.42 0.31
C PHE A 39 -15.70 13.62 -0.27
N GLY A 40 -16.86 13.69 0.39
CA GLY A 40 -18.05 12.93 -0.01
C GLY A 40 -17.96 11.44 0.31
N ASN A 41 -18.84 10.68 -0.35
CA ASN A 41 -18.91 9.23 -0.23
C ASN A 41 -18.30 8.55 -1.44
N SER A 42 -17.67 7.40 -1.22
CA SER A 42 -17.17 6.52 -2.27
C SER A 42 -18.34 5.94 -3.07
N VAL A 43 -18.24 6.01 -4.38
CA VAL A 43 -19.27 5.46 -5.29
C VAL A 43 -19.31 3.93 -5.24
N SER A 44 -18.17 3.27 -4.91
CA SER A 44 -18.09 1.81 -4.86
C SER A 44 -18.74 1.21 -3.62
N ASP A 45 -18.44 1.77 -2.44
CA ASP A 45 -18.75 1.13 -1.16
C ASP A 45 -19.69 1.99 -0.30
N ASN A 46 -20.07 3.15 -0.80
CA ASN A 46 -20.93 4.12 -0.10
C ASN A 46 -20.39 4.57 1.28
N ARG A 47 -19.08 4.36 1.53
CA ARG A 47 -18.35 4.79 2.74
C ARG A 47 -17.82 6.21 2.57
N LEU A 48 -17.65 6.94 3.66
CA LEU A 48 -16.98 8.25 3.63
C LEU A 48 -15.57 8.11 3.05
N VAL A 49 -15.24 8.88 2.01
CA VAL A 49 -13.92 8.86 1.36
C VAL A 49 -12.81 9.14 2.38
N LEU A 50 -13.03 10.07 3.31
CA LEU A 50 -12.06 10.39 4.35
C LEU A 50 -11.71 9.18 5.24
N SER A 51 -12.70 8.35 5.61
CA SER A 51 -12.46 7.16 6.41
C SER A 51 -11.65 6.10 5.63
N VAL A 52 -11.97 5.90 4.35
CA VAL A 52 -11.24 4.97 3.48
C VAL A 52 -9.80 5.43 3.28
N VAL A 53 -9.58 6.72 3.03
CA VAL A 53 -8.24 7.29 2.86
C VAL A 53 -7.44 7.23 4.15
N SER A 54 -8.04 7.54 5.31
CA SER A 54 -7.34 7.47 6.60
C SER A 54 -6.93 6.04 6.96
N GLU A 55 -7.78 5.06 6.69
CA GLU A 55 -7.47 3.64 6.87
C GLU A 55 -6.30 3.20 5.96
N ALA A 56 -6.36 3.55 4.68
CA ALA A 56 -5.30 3.24 3.73
C ALA A 56 -3.97 3.94 4.11
N LEU A 57 -4.04 5.21 4.53
CA LEU A 57 -2.86 5.97 4.98
C LEU A 57 -2.23 5.35 6.22
N HIS A 58 -3.04 4.99 7.21
CA HIS A 58 -2.57 4.31 8.42
C HIS A 58 -1.81 3.02 8.09
N ASN A 59 -2.40 2.18 7.24
CA ASN A 59 -1.79 0.93 6.79
C ASN A 59 -0.47 1.18 6.03
N THR A 60 -0.45 2.19 5.15
CA THR A 60 0.75 2.57 4.40
C THR A 60 1.86 3.08 5.33
N LEU A 61 1.53 3.87 6.35
CA LEU A 61 2.51 4.36 7.32
C LEU A 61 3.12 3.23 8.15
N ILE A 62 2.32 2.27 8.61
CA ILE A 62 2.84 1.10 9.34
C ILE A 62 3.79 0.30 8.45
N LEU A 63 3.40 0.05 7.19
CA LEU A 63 4.23 -0.66 6.24
C LEU A 63 5.53 0.09 5.95
N ALA A 64 5.46 1.40 5.69
CA ALA A 64 6.62 2.23 5.39
C ALA A 64 7.60 2.28 6.57
N LEU A 65 7.09 2.45 7.80
CA LEU A 65 7.93 2.44 9.00
C LEU A 65 8.57 1.07 9.23
N GLY A 66 7.81 0.00 9.11
CA GLY A 66 8.31 -1.37 9.24
C GLY A 66 9.39 -1.69 8.22
N ALA A 67 9.15 -1.38 6.96
CA ALA A 67 10.13 -1.58 5.88
C ALA A 67 11.39 -0.72 6.09
N SER A 68 11.24 0.55 6.49
CA SER A 68 12.37 1.45 6.74
C SER A 68 13.24 0.97 7.89
N VAL A 69 12.66 0.55 9.01
CA VAL A 69 13.39 0.02 10.16
C VAL A 69 14.14 -1.26 9.76
N PHE A 70 13.49 -2.15 9.04
CA PHE A 70 14.10 -3.40 8.57
C PHE A 70 15.28 -3.12 7.63
N ALA A 71 15.09 -2.26 6.62
CA ALA A 71 16.14 -1.87 5.69
C ALA A 71 17.32 -1.20 6.39
N PHE A 72 17.04 -0.30 7.35
CA PHE A 72 18.08 0.39 8.12
C PHE A 72 18.93 -0.59 8.96
N LEU A 73 18.28 -1.52 9.66
CA LEU A 73 18.98 -2.53 10.44
C LEU A 73 19.84 -3.45 9.56
N LEU A 74 19.31 -3.92 8.45
CA LEU A 74 20.07 -4.73 7.49
C LEU A 74 21.26 -3.97 6.90
N SER A 75 21.05 -2.71 6.50
CA SER A 75 22.10 -1.86 5.93
C SER A 75 23.26 -1.66 6.91
N ILE A 76 22.96 -1.40 8.19
CA ILE A 76 23.99 -1.27 9.23
C ILE A 76 24.74 -2.58 9.40
N LEU A 77 24.04 -3.70 9.53
CA LEU A 77 24.68 -5.01 9.75
C LEU A 77 25.60 -5.37 8.58
N ILE A 78 25.10 -5.23 7.36
CA ILE A 78 25.89 -5.55 6.14
C ILE A 78 27.03 -4.54 5.99
N GLY A 79 26.78 -3.24 6.16
CA GLY A 79 27.76 -2.18 5.99
C GLY A 79 28.91 -2.27 6.99
N VAL A 80 28.61 -2.45 8.27
CA VAL A 80 29.62 -2.61 9.34
C VAL A 80 30.45 -3.87 9.10
N TYR A 81 29.81 -4.99 8.81
CA TYR A 81 30.51 -6.25 8.53
C TYR A 81 31.40 -6.13 7.28
N SER A 82 30.91 -5.52 6.21
CA SER A 82 31.68 -5.32 4.97
C SER A 82 32.90 -4.41 5.18
N SER A 83 32.78 -3.38 6.02
CA SER A 83 33.89 -2.51 6.38
C SER A 83 34.97 -3.25 7.21
N TYR A 84 34.56 -4.13 8.10
CA TYR A 84 35.48 -4.89 8.94
C TYR A 84 36.20 -6.00 8.17
N ARG A 85 35.53 -6.65 7.19
CA ARG A 85 36.12 -7.72 6.35
C ARG A 85 35.80 -7.50 4.87
N PRO A 86 36.45 -6.56 4.19
CA PRO A 86 36.14 -6.16 2.81
C PRO A 86 36.32 -7.29 1.77
N ASN A 87 37.23 -8.23 2.02
CA ASN A 87 37.54 -9.35 1.11
C ASN A 87 36.78 -10.65 1.47
N SER A 88 35.74 -10.57 2.29
CA SER A 88 34.93 -11.70 2.68
C SER A 88 33.89 -12.02 1.58
N ILE A 89 33.59 -13.31 1.41
CA ILE A 89 32.48 -13.77 0.56
C ILE A 89 31.17 -13.09 0.95
N PHE A 90 30.96 -12.83 2.24
CA PHE A 90 29.76 -12.18 2.75
C PHE A 90 29.64 -10.72 2.30
N SER A 91 30.78 -9.99 2.27
CA SER A 91 30.85 -8.63 1.73
C SER A 91 30.52 -8.60 0.23
N TRP A 92 31.05 -9.58 -0.52
CA TRP A 92 30.76 -9.71 -1.94
C TRP A 92 29.28 -10.02 -2.21
N ILE A 93 28.70 -10.96 -1.47
CA ILE A 93 27.27 -11.28 -1.52
C ILE A 93 26.42 -10.04 -1.22
N GLY A 94 26.72 -9.31 -0.15
CA GLY A 94 26.00 -8.08 0.20
C GLY A 94 26.03 -7.03 -0.91
N THR A 95 27.19 -6.85 -1.55
CA THR A 95 27.34 -5.92 -2.68
C THR A 95 26.54 -6.37 -3.91
N VAL A 96 26.60 -7.65 -4.26
CA VAL A 96 25.83 -8.21 -5.39
C VAL A 96 24.32 -8.11 -5.14
N PHE A 97 23.87 -8.41 -3.93
CA PHE A 97 22.46 -8.24 -3.57
C PHE A 97 22.03 -6.78 -3.56
N GLY A 98 22.86 -5.85 -3.07
CA GLY A 98 22.55 -4.42 -3.09
C GLY A 98 22.45 -3.87 -4.50
N ILE A 99 23.41 -4.17 -5.38
CA ILE A 99 23.37 -3.73 -6.78
C ILE A 99 22.25 -4.44 -7.56
N GLY A 100 22.09 -5.75 -7.36
CA GLY A 100 21.06 -6.54 -8.00
C GLY A 100 19.65 -6.12 -7.60
N GLY A 101 19.45 -5.79 -6.32
CA GLY A 101 18.17 -5.31 -5.81
C GLY A 101 17.70 -4.02 -6.47
N ILE A 102 18.60 -3.05 -6.68
CA ILE A 102 18.29 -1.79 -7.38
C ILE A 102 17.93 -2.02 -8.86
N SER A 103 18.47 -3.08 -9.46
CA SER A 103 18.25 -3.37 -10.89
C SER A 103 16.90 -4.01 -11.19
N ILE A 104 16.26 -4.62 -10.19
CA ILE A 104 14.96 -5.29 -10.33
C ILE A 104 13.86 -4.33 -9.84
N PRO A 105 12.83 -4.03 -10.66
CA PRO A 105 11.70 -3.25 -10.18
C PRO A 105 11.05 -3.90 -8.97
N ASN A 106 10.79 -3.12 -7.89
CA ASN A 106 10.27 -3.63 -6.62
C ASN A 106 8.99 -4.45 -6.76
N TYR A 107 8.12 -4.08 -7.71
CA TYR A 107 6.88 -4.84 -7.95
C TYR A 107 7.16 -6.24 -8.52
N CYS A 108 8.18 -6.41 -9.39
CA CYS A 108 8.56 -7.72 -9.92
C CYS A 108 9.12 -8.61 -8.81
N LEU A 109 9.99 -8.05 -7.96
CA LEU A 109 10.53 -8.75 -6.80
C LEU A 109 9.40 -9.17 -5.84
N SER A 110 8.45 -8.27 -5.57
CA SER A 110 7.28 -8.58 -4.74
C SER A 110 6.45 -9.74 -5.29
N LEU A 111 6.17 -9.74 -6.60
CA LEU A 111 5.40 -10.81 -7.25
C LEU A 111 6.12 -12.17 -7.18
N ILE A 112 7.44 -12.18 -7.39
CA ILE A 112 8.25 -13.39 -7.27
C ILE A 112 8.23 -13.93 -5.84
N LEU A 113 8.43 -13.05 -4.84
CA LEU A 113 8.41 -13.44 -3.43
C LEU A 113 7.03 -13.95 -3.01
N ILE A 114 5.95 -13.30 -3.41
CA ILE A 114 4.58 -13.77 -3.15
C ILE A 114 4.37 -15.15 -3.82
N GLY A 115 4.77 -15.32 -5.09
CA GLY A 115 4.64 -16.58 -5.80
C GLY A 115 5.35 -17.74 -5.11
N ILE A 116 6.56 -17.50 -4.61
CA ILE A 116 7.36 -18.53 -3.92
C ILE A 116 6.83 -18.75 -2.50
N PHE A 117 6.79 -17.72 -1.66
CA PHE A 117 6.57 -17.88 -0.22
C PHE A 117 5.10 -17.99 0.17
N SER A 118 4.21 -17.36 -0.59
CA SER A 118 2.79 -17.39 -0.27
C SER A 118 2.04 -18.46 -1.06
N VAL A 119 2.24 -18.55 -2.37
CA VAL A 119 1.49 -19.48 -3.22
C VAL A 119 2.08 -20.88 -3.16
N THR A 120 3.41 -21.02 -3.35
CA THR A 120 4.05 -22.34 -3.45
C THR A 120 4.33 -22.93 -2.08
N LEU A 121 5.02 -22.22 -1.21
CA LEU A 121 5.42 -22.67 0.13
C LEU A 121 4.33 -22.49 1.19
N ARG A 122 3.37 -21.59 0.98
CA ARG A 122 2.27 -21.26 1.91
C ARG A 122 2.75 -20.91 3.32
N LEU A 123 3.92 -20.28 3.41
CA LEU A 123 4.54 -19.88 4.68
C LEU A 123 4.11 -18.50 5.14
N LEU A 124 3.82 -17.61 4.19
CA LEU A 124 3.50 -16.21 4.44
C LEU A 124 2.21 -15.81 3.72
N PRO A 125 1.41 -14.90 4.29
CA PRO A 125 0.19 -14.40 3.66
C PRO A 125 0.52 -13.56 2.41
N SER A 126 -0.37 -13.60 1.41
CA SER A 126 -0.21 -12.89 0.13
C SER A 126 -0.81 -11.49 0.13
N THR A 127 -1.79 -11.23 0.99
CA THR A 127 -2.61 -10.00 0.97
C THR A 127 -3.05 -9.59 2.37
N GLY A 128 -3.40 -8.31 2.52
CA GLY A 128 -3.88 -7.75 3.78
C GLY A 128 -2.77 -7.35 4.75
N MET A 129 -3.12 -6.76 5.88
CA MET A 129 -2.23 -6.44 7.00
C MET A 129 -2.35 -7.43 8.16
N TYR A 130 -3.48 -8.12 8.24
CA TYR A 130 -3.79 -9.08 9.28
C TYR A 130 -4.54 -10.26 8.67
N THR A 131 -4.36 -11.44 9.25
CA THR A 131 -5.21 -12.59 8.96
C THR A 131 -6.62 -12.29 9.49
N SER A 132 -7.66 -12.64 8.72
CA SER A 132 -9.06 -12.37 9.09
C SER A 132 -9.37 -12.88 10.51
N GLY A 133 -9.65 -11.95 11.42
CA GLY A 133 -9.96 -12.25 12.82
C GLY A 133 -8.77 -12.23 13.79
N ASP A 134 -7.53 -12.11 13.33
CA ASP A 134 -6.32 -12.14 14.16
C ASP A 134 -5.55 -10.81 14.07
N TYR A 135 -5.89 -9.86 14.95
CA TYR A 135 -5.18 -8.57 15.07
C TYR A 135 -3.96 -8.66 16.00
N THR A 136 -3.20 -9.75 15.90
CA THR A 136 -2.04 -9.99 16.75
C THR A 136 -0.78 -9.38 16.12
N PHE A 137 0.16 -8.92 16.96
CA PHE A 137 1.45 -8.40 16.52
C PHE A 137 2.24 -9.43 15.67
N SER A 138 2.11 -10.71 15.97
CA SER A 138 2.68 -11.80 15.17
C SER A 138 2.11 -11.85 13.76
N SER A 139 0.80 -11.69 13.60
CA SER A 139 0.13 -11.64 12.29
C SER A 139 0.63 -10.44 11.49
N LEU A 140 0.76 -9.26 12.11
CA LEU A 140 1.30 -8.07 11.47
C LEU A 140 2.73 -8.30 10.93
N ILE A 141 3.62 -8.89 11.72
CA ILE A 141 4.99 -9.18 11.29
C ILE A 141 5.00 -10.10 10.08
N GLN A 142 4.20 -11.16 10.07
CA GLN A 142 4.14 -12.10 8.93
C GLN A 142 3.71 -11.41 7.62
N HIS A 143 2.79 -10.44 7.71
CA HIS A 143 2.34 -9.66 6.54
C HIS A 143 3.35 -8.59 6.11
N LEU A 144 4.21 -8.12 7.04
CA LEU A 144 5.24 -7.10 6.76
C LEU A 144 6.52 -7.67 6.15
N ILE A 145 6.84 -8.95 6.36
CA ILE A 145 8.11 -9.56 5.92
C ILE A 145 8.30 -9.44 4.41
N LEU A 146 7.33 -9.90 3.61
CA LEU A 146 7.45 -9.89 2.14
C LEU A 146 7.57 -8.47 1.57
N PRO A 147 6.69 -7.52 1.93
CA PRO A 147 6.82 -6.14 1.47
C PRO A 147 8.09 -5.45 1.95
N ALA A 148 8.53 -5.72 3.18
CA ALA A 148 9.75 -5.13 3.72
C ALA A 148 11.00 -5.61 2.97
N ILE A 149 11.09 -6.90 2.63
CA ILE A 149 12.16 -7.45 1.81
C ILE A 149 12.13 -6.88 0.39
N ALA A 150 10.95 -6.71 -0.19
CA ALA A 150 10.80 -6.18 -1.53
C ALA A 150 11.09 -4.67 -1.64
N ALA A 151 10.84 -3.91 -0.57
CA ALA A 151 11.05 -2.46 -0.51
C ALA A 151 12.44 -2.07 0.02
N GLY A 152 13.20 -3.01 0.59
CA GLY A 152 14.45 -2.73 1.30
C GLY A 152 15.73 -2.64 0.46
N PRO A 153 15.84 -3.20 -0.76
CA PRO A 153 17.04 -3.05 -1.59
C PRO A 153 17.21 -1.66 -2.17
#